data_3bc87efd1a2012e01cd5422380141ac4
#
_entry.id   3bc87efd1a2012e01cd5422380141ac4
#
_cell.length_a   1.000
_cell.length_b   1.000
_cell.length_c   1.000
_cell.angle_alpha   90.00
_cell.angle_beta   90.00
_cell.angle_gamma   90.00
#
_symmetry.space_group_name_H-M   'P 1'
#
loop_
_entity.id
_entity.type
_entity.pdbx_description
1 polymer ?
#
loop_
_entity_poly.entity_id
_entity_poly.type
_entity_poly.pdbx_seq_one_letter_code
_entity_poly.pdbx_strand_id
1 'polypeptide(L)'
;MAFSAADVKNLREMTGVGMMDCKKALTAADGDIDKAVEWLREKGLAAAQKKAGRIAAEGMAYAVDIDGIGVIIEVNAESDFVAKNDLFVEYVKGVAAVIAKENPADLDALYACAYGNGKTVLEEQNDKVLVIGENIKVRRFARYDTGLSVPYVHMGGRIAVLVNLETESTDAAVIELGKDIAMQIAALNPTYMDKSDVSEEFIAKEKEIRLAQAKEDPKNAKKPDAIIEKIVMGGIGKYFKEICLLQQPFVKDDKVSVEDHIAAVAKQIGASIKLVCYTRFEKGEGIEKRQDDLAEEVAKLVK
;
A
#
# COMPACT_ATOMS: atom_id res chain seq x y z
N MET A 1 -16.54 -19.43 -42.18
CA MET A 1 -15.91 -18.60 -41.13
C MET A 1 -14.43 -18.52 -41.46
N ALA A 2 -13.83 -17.34 -41.45
CA ALA A 2 -12.42 -17.13 -41.84
C ALA A 2 -11.39 -17.67 -40.82
N PHE A 3 -11.81 -18.27 -39.71
CA PHE A 3 -10.94 -18.79 -38.64
C PHE A 3 -11.50 -20.07 -38.04
N SER A 4 -10.64 -20.86 -37.42
CA SER A 4 -10.94 -22.15 -36.77
C SER A 4 -11.04 -22.04 -35.24
N ALA A 5 -11.49 -23.12 -34.59
CA ALA A 5 -11.46 -23.22 -33.13
C ALA A 5 -10.00 -23.21 -32.57
N ALA A 6 -9.03 -23.64 -33.37
CA ALA A 6 -7.62 -23.60 -33.01
C ALA A 6 -7.10 -22.15 -32.97
N ASP A 7 -7.55 -21.29 -33.89
CA ASP A 7 -7.17 -19.86 -33.89
C ASP A 7 -7.74 -19.12 -32.68
N VAL A 8 -8.98 -19.46 -32.26
CA VAL A 8 -9.58 -18.92 -31.03
C VAL A 8 -8.78 -19.35 -29.79
N LYS A 9 -8.34 -20.63 -29.77
CA LYS A 9 -7.52 -21.15 -28.67
C LYS A 9 -6.15 -20.45 -28.64
N ASN A 10 -5.52 -20.28 -29.80
CA ASN A 10 -4.23 -19.60 -29.94
C ASN A 10 -4.34 -18.14 -29.45
N LEU A 11 -5.33 -17.38 -29.92
CA LEU A 11 -5.54 -16.00 -29.47
C LEU A 11 -5.78 -15.91 -27.96
N ARG A 12 -6.51 -16.89 -27.37
CA ARG A 12 -6.70 -16.98 -25.93
C ARG A 12 -5.39 -17.25 -25.19
N GLU A 13 -4.56 -18.15 -25.67
CA GLU A 13 -3.26 -18.45 -25.07
C GLU A 13 -2.31 -17.24 -25.13
N MET A 14 -2.37 -16.47 -26.22
CA MET A 14 -1.59 -15.23 -26.40
C MET A 14 -2.04 -14.08 -25.50
N THR A 15 -3.35 -13.91 -25.29
CA THR A 15 -3.92 -12.71 -24.66
C THR A 15 -4.47 -12.93 -23.26
N GLY A 16 -4.71 -14.18 -22.87
CA GLY A 16 -5.37 -14.53 -21.60
C GLY A 16 -6.87 -14.19 -21.55
N VAL A 17 -7.43 -13.59 -22.60
CA VAL A 17 -8.83 -13.15 -22.67
C VAL A 17 -9.78 -14.35 -22.83
N GLY A 18 -11.02 -14.22 -22.35
CA GLY A 18 -12.02 -15.27 -22.43
C GLY A 18 -12.31 -15.73 -23.86
N MET A 19 -12.58 -17.05 -24.04
CA MET A 19 -12.77 -17.68 -25.35
C MET A 19 -13.83 -17.00 -26.22
N MET A 20 -14.92 -16.52 -25.62
CA MET A 20 -16.00 -15.85 -26.36
C MET A 20 -15.58 -14.47 -26.88
N ASP A 21 -14.75 -13.75 -26.14
CA ASP A 21 -14.27 -12.44 -26.60
C ASP A 21 -13.16 -12.61 -27.64
N CYS A 22 -12.31 -13.64 -27.53
CA CYS A 22 -11.38 -14.02 -28.60
C CYS A 22 -12.12 -14.39 -29.90
N LYS A 23 -13.24 -15.14 -29.80
CA LYS A 23 -14.08 -15.45 -30.97
C LYS A 23 -14.70 -14.20 -31.59
N LYS A 24 -15.19 -13.24 -30.77
CA LYS A 24 -15.71 -11.96 -31.28
C LYS A 24 -14.62 -11.13 -31.94
N ALA A 25 -13.44 -11.10 -31.35
CA ALA A 25 -12.29 -10.39 -31.90
C ALA A 25 -11.90 -10.92 -33.28
N LEU A 26 -11.74 -12.24 -33.41
CA LEU A 26 -11.45 -12.88 -34.69
C LEU A 26 -12.60 -12.69 -35.74
N THR A 27 -13.84 -12.65 -35.28
CA THR A 27 -14.96 -12.34 -36.15
C THR A 27 -14.87 -10.91 -36.66
N ALA A 28 -14.58 -9.94 -35.81
CA ALA A 28 -14.45 -8.53 -36.18
C ALA A 28 -13.22 -8.24 -37.07
N ALA A 29 -12.18 -9.07 -36.91
CA ALA A 29 -10.92 -8.98 -37.65
C ALA A 29 -10.84 -9.90 -38.89
N ASP A 30 -11.96 -10.51 -39.32
CA ASP A 30 -12.02 -11.45 -40.44
C ASP A 30 -10.98 -12.60 -40.34
N GLY A 31 -10.63 -13.01 -39.13
CA GLY A 31 -9.68 -14.08 -38.87
C GLY A 31 -8.22 -13.63 -38.74
N ASP A 32 -7.93 -12.34 -38.94
CA ASP A 32 -6.60 -11.76 -38.76
C ASP A 32 -6.27 -11.65 -37.25
N ILE A 33 -5.21 -12.34 -36.82
CA ILE A 33 -4.83 -12.42 -35.42
C ILE A 33 -4.33 -11.06 -34.88
N ASP A 34 -3.53 -10.34 -35.66
CA ASP A 34 -2.96 -9.06 -35.23
C ASP A 34 -4.06 -8.00 -35.04
N LYS A 35 -4.98 -7.90 -36.00
CA LYS A 35 -6.16 -7.05 -35.86
C LYS A 35 -7.09 -7.49 -34.74
N ALA A 36 -7.20 -8.77 -34.48
CA ALA A 36 -7.97 -9.28 -33.34
C ALA A 36 -7.34 -8.87 -31.99
N VAL A 37 -6.01 -8.85 -31.88
CA VAL A 37 -5.29 -8.32 -30.71
C VAL A 37 -5.55 -6.83 -30.54
N GLU A 38 -5.47 -6.02 -31.62
CA GLU A 38 -5.79 -4.59 -31.57
C GLU A 38 -7.23 -4.35 -31.11
N TRP A 39 -8.18 -5.08 -31.65
CA TRP A 39 -9.59 -5.02 -31.25
C TRP A 39 -9.78 -5.36 -29.76
N LEU A 40 -9.06 -6.35 -29.23
CA LEU A 40 -9.10 -6.69 -27.80
C LEU A 40 -8.50 -5.58 -26.93
N ARG A 41 -7.45 -4.90 -27.38
CA ARG A 41 -6.87 -3.72 -26.69
C ARG A 41 -7.89 -2.57 -26.60
N GLU A 42 -8.57 -2.24 -27.71
CA GLU A 42 -9.65 -1.24 -27.71
C GLU A 42 -10.79 -1.62 -26.76
N LYS A 43 -11.14 -2.91 -26.72
CA LYS A 43 -12.14 -3.44 -25.79
C LYS A 43 -11.68 -3.36 -24.35
N GLY A 44 -10.40 -3.59 -24.05
CA GLY A 44 -9.79 -3.43 -22.75
C GLY A 44 -9.93 -2.00 -22.24
N LEU A 45 -9.58 -1.03 -23.06
CA LEU A 45 -9.76 0.39 -22.77
C LEU A 45 -11.24 0.74 -22.48
N ALA A 46 -12.17 0.30 -23.31
CA ALA A 46 -13.60 0.54 -23.11
C ALA A 46 -14.14 -0.14 -21.83
N ALA A 47 -13.66 -1.34 -21.51
CA ALA A 47 -14.01 -2.04 -20.28
C ALA A 47 -13.50 -1.32 -19.05
N ALA A 48 -12.24 -0.84 -19.09
CA ALA A 48 -11.64 -0.06 -18.02
C ALA A 48 -12.41 1.24 -17.78
N GLN A 49 -12.73 2.01 -18.83
CA GLN A 49 -13.53 3.24 -18.74
C GLN A 49 -14.91 2.98 -18.12
N LYS A 50 -15.60 1.92 -18.54
CA LYS A 50 -16.93 1.55 -18.00
C LYS A 50 -16.88 1.19 -16.52
N LYS A 51 -15.76 0.65 -16.04
CA LYS A 51 -15.60 0.18 -14.66
C LYS A 51 -14.91 1.21 -13.76
N ALA A 52 -14.27 2.25 -14.31
CA ALA A 52 -13.47 3.22 -13.57
C ALA A 52 -14.22 3.90 -12.40
N GLY A 53 -15.55 4.05 -12.51
CA GLY A 53 -16.39 4.62 -11.45
C GLY A 53 -16.84 3.62 -10.37
N ARG A 54 -16.46 2.32 -10.47
CA ARG A 54 -16.82 1.35 -9.44
C ARG A 54 -15.89 1.44 -8.26
N ILE A 55 -16.44 1.26 -7.05
CA ILE A 55 -15.67 1.28 -5.81
C ILE A 55 -14.71 0.07 -5.82
N ALA A 56 -13.42 0.35 -5.71
CA ALA A 56 -12.34 -0.62 -5.61
C ALA A 56 -11.60 -0.39 -4.29
N ALA A 57 -12.14 -0.94 -3.19
CA ALA A 57 -11.61 -0.79 -1.84
C ALA A 57 -10.81 -2.01 -1.36
N GLU A 58 -10.78 -3.07 -2.16
CA GLU A 58 -9.97 -4.26 -1.94
C GLU A 58 -8.70 -4.21 -2.80
N GLY A 59 -7.98 -5.32 -2.97
CA GLY A 59 -6.72 -5.38 -3.70
C GLY A 59 -5.54 -5.67 -2.79
N MET A 60 -4.38 -5.07 -3.06
CA MET A 60 -3.12 -5.37 -2.38
C MET A 60 -2.27 -4.12 -2.15
N ALA A 61 -1.72 -4.00 -0.94
CA ALA A 61 -0.52 -3.21 -0.67
C ALA A 61 0.69 -4.14 -0.72
N TYR A 62 1.74 -3.75 -1.44
CA TYR A 62 2.94 -4.55 -1.67
C TYR A 62 4.20 -3.72 -1.48
N ALA A 63 5.19 -4.28 -0.81
CA ALA A 63 6.49 -3.66 -0.64
C ALA A 63 7.58 -4.66 -1.01
N VAL A 64 8.65 -4.18 -1.65
CA VAL A 64 9.77 -4.99 -2.14
C VAL A 64 11.03 -4.14 -2.21
N ASP A 65 12.18 -4.79 -2.03
CA ASP A 65 13.48 -4.27 -2.44
C ASP A 65 13.90 -4.97 -3.74
N ILE A 66 14.28 -4.19 -4.73
CA ILE A 66 14.77 -4.68 -6.03
C ILE A 66 16.13 -4.02 -6.28
N ASP A 67 17.19 -4.79 -6.14
CA ASP A 67 18.57 -4.36 -6.37
C ASP A 67 18.95 -3.09 -5.58
N GLY A 68 18.49 -3.00 -4.32
CA GLY A 68 18.75 -1.86 -3.43
C GLY A 68 17.77 -0.69 -3.62
N ILE A 69 16.77 -0.84 -4.47
CA ILE A 69 15.69 0.13 -4.64
C ILE A 69 14.45 -0.36 -3.91
N GLY A 70 14.08 0.36 -2.86
CA GLY A 70 12.83 0.07 -2.13
C GLY A 70 11.62 0.62 -2.87
N VAL A 71 10.60 -0.21 -3.05
CA VAL A 71 9.32 0.17 -3.65
C VAL A 71 8.18 -0.28 -2.77
N ILE A 72 7.21 0.59 -2.55
CA ILE A 72 5.92 0.26 -1.96
C ILE A 72 4.80 0.77 -2.88
N ILE A 73 3.78 -0.07 -3.09
CA ILE A 73 2.67 0.21 -4.01
C ILE A 73 1.35 -0.27 -3.41
N GLU A 74 0.27 0.45 -3.68
CA GLU A 74 -1.10 0.00 -3.47
C GLU A 74 -1.83 -0.09 -4.81
N VAL A 75 -2.34 -1.28 -5.10
CA VAL A 75 -3.21 -1.54 -6.26
C VAL A 75 -4.56 -2.02 -5.75
N ASN A 76 -5.61 -1.30 -6.13
CA ASN A 76 -6.97 -1.62 -5.70
C ASN A 76 -7.72 -2.47 -6.71
N ALA A 77 -8.67 -3.27 -6.22
CA ALA A 77 -9.63 -4.07 -6.95
C ALA A 77 -11.01 -4.02 -6.25
N GLU A 78 -12.06 -4.52 -6.91
CA GLU A 78 -13.42 -4.49 -6.35
C GLU A 78 -13.61 -5.55 -5.25
N SER A 79 -12.99 -6.74 -5.38
CA SER A 79 -13.15 -7.86 -4.46
C SER A 79 -11.84 -8.37 -3.87
N ASP A 80 -11.92 -9.05 -2.72
CA ASP A 80 -10.80 -9.72 -2.07
C ASP A 80 -10.37 -11.01 -2.79
N PHE A 81 -11.22 -11.59 -3.64
CA PHE A 81 -10.88 -12.73 -4.49
C PHE A 81 -9.81 -12.37 -5.51
N VAL A 82 -9.92 -11.17 -6.11
CA VAL A 82 -8.94 -10.67 -7.08
C VAL A 82 -7.58 -10.46 -6.43
N ALA A 83 -7.54 -10.01 -5.18
CA ALA A 83 -6.29 -9.84 -4.45
C ALA A 83 -5.46 -11.13 -4.31
N LYS A 84 -6.09 -12.30 -4.45
CA LYS A 84 -5.45 -13.63 -4.40
C LYS A 84 -5.25 -14.25 -5.79
N ASN A 85 -5.69 -13.57 -6.84
CA ASN A 85 -5.55 -14.04 -8.22
C ASN A 85 -4.11 -13.84 -8.71
N ASP A 86 -3.51 -14.89 -9.24
CA ASP A 86 -2.11 -14.87 -9.70
C ASP A 86 -1.85 -13.76 -10.74
N LEU A 87 -2.76 -13.55 -11.70
CA LEU A 87 -2.64 -12.50 -12.71
C LEU A 87 -2.62 -11.10 -12.11
N PHE A 88 -3.36 -10.88 -11.02
CA PHE A 88 -3.36 -9.62 -10.30
C PHE A 88 -2.06 -9.44 -9.51
N VAL A 89 -1.63 -10.47 -8.79
CA VAL A 89 -0.39 -10.45 -8.01
C VAL A 89 0.83 -10.24 -8.91
N GLU A 90 0.88 -10.91 -10.07
CA GLU A 90 1.92 -10.71 -11.07
C GLU A 90 1.94 -9.28 -11.61
N TYR A 91 0.76 -8.72 -11.89
CA TYR A 91 0.64 -7.33 -12.32
C TYR A 91 1.18 -6.37 -11.25
N VAL A 92 0.80 -6.52 -9.97
CA VAL A 92 1.30 -5.68 -8.86
C VAL A 92 2.83 -5.74 -8.78
N LYS A 93 3.41 -6.94 -8.84
CA LYS A 93 4.88 -7.14 -8.81
C LYS A 93 5.55 -6.54 -10.04
N GLY A 94 4.95 -6.69 -11.22
CA GLY A 94 5.46 -6.12 -12.46
C GLY A 94 5.48 -4.60 -12.43
N VAL A 95 4.41 -3.97 -11.92
CA VAL A 95 4.38 -2.51 -11.75
C VAL A 95 5.42 -2.04 -10.73
N ALA A 96 5.60 -2.77 -9.62
CA ALA A 96 6.66 -2.46 -8.65
C ALA A 96 8.07 -2.52 -9.30
N ALA A 97 8.32 -3.50 -10.18
CA ALA A 97 9.57 -3.59 -10.93
C ALA A 97 9.76 -2.41 -11.91
N VAL A 98 8.69 -1.95 -12.56
CA VAL A 98 8.73 -0.75 -13.41
C VAL A 98 9.05 0.49 -12.58
N ILE A 99 8.42 0.67 -11.40
CA ILE A 99 8.70 1.79 -10.51
C ILE A 99 10.18 1.78 -10.07
N ALA A 100 10.70 0.62 -9.70
CA ALA A 100 12.12 0.51 -9.31
C ALA A 100 13.05 0.97 -10.43
N LYS A 101 12.80 0.51 -11.66
CA LYS A 101 13.66 0.73 -12.81
C LYS A 101 13.54 2.12 -13.42
N GLU A 102 12.30 2.60 -13.64
CA GLU A 102 12.03 3.80 -14.45
C GLU A 102 11.91 5.08 -13.61
N ASN A 103 11.80 4.97 -12.27
CA ASN A 103 11.68 6.10 -11.34
C ASN A 103 10.63 7.15 -11.75
N PRO A 104 9.36 6.76 -11.98
CA PRO A 104 8.31 7.70 -12.38
C PRO A 104 8.05 8.73 -11.28
N ALA A 105 7.84 9.99 -11.66
CA ALA A 105 7.60 11.09 -10.73
C ALA A 105 6.21 11.02 -10.07
N ASP A 106 5.23 10.49 -10.77
CA ASP A 106 3.83 10.41 -10.36
C ASP A 106 3.10 9.27 -11.08
N LEU A 107 1.80 9.13 -10.85
CA LEU A 107 0.98 8.09 -11.46
C LEU A 107 0.84 8.24 -12.98
N ASP A 108 0.79 9.47 -13.49
CA ASP A 108 0.65 9.71 -14.92
C ASP A 108 1.93 9.29 -15.65
N ALA A 109 3.09 9.65 -15.09
CA ALA A 109 4.38 9.17 -15.58
C ALA A 109 4.51 7.65 -15.48
N LEU A 110 4.07 7.03 -14.38
CA LEU A 110 4.06 5.57 -14.21
C LEU A 110 3.23 4.90 -15.29
N TYR A 111 2.04 5.40 -15.57
CA TYR A 111 1.15 4.81 -16.59
C TYR A 111 1.73 4.87 -18.00
N ALA A 112 2.59 5.85 -18.29
CA ALA A 112 3.28 5.98 -19.55
C ALA A 112 4.55 5.11 -19.67
N CYS A 113 5.08 4.58 -18.56
CA CYS A 113 6.27 3.73 -18.57
C CYS A 113 6.02 2.42 -19.31
N ALA A 114 7.08 1.89 -19.93
CA ALA A 114 7.06 0.57 -20.56
C ALA A 114 6.95 -0.53 -19.49
N TYR A 115 5.87 -1.32 -19.55
CA TYR A 115 5.68 -2.48 -18.67
C TYR A 115 6.51 -3.69 -19.11
N GLY A 116 6.86 -3.75 -20.38
CA GLY A 116 7.44 -4.87 -21.08
C GLY A 116 6.50 -5.34 -22.20
N ASN A 117 6.91 -6.35 -22.98
CA ASN A 117 6.11 -6.94 -24.07
C ASN A 117 5.47 -5.92 -25.06
N GLY A 118 6.06 -4.72 -25.19
CA GLY A 118 5.59 -3.66 -26.07
C GLY A 118 4.37 -2.87 -25.58
N LYS A 119 3.99 -3.02 -24.29
CA LYS A 119 2.88 -2.31 -23.65
C LYS A 119 3.38 -1.30 -22.63
N THR A 120 2.54 -0.29 -22.38
CA THR A 120 2.68 0.59 -21.22
C THR A 120 2.01 -0.03 -19.98
N VAL A 121 2.30 0.53 -18.79
CA VAL A 121 1.63 0.13 -17.54
C VAL A 121 0.12 0.32 -17.64
N LEU A 122 -0.35 1.40 -18.28
CA LEU A 122 -1.78 1.65 -18.48
C LEU A 122 -2.43 0.60 -19.39
N GLU A 123 -1.77 0.25 -20.48
CA GLU A 123 -2.29 -0.78 -21.41
C GLU A 123 -2.37 -2.15 -20.71
N GLU A 124 -1.33 -2.51 -19.93
CA GLU A 124 -1.36 -3.75 -19.16
C GLU A 124 -2.45 -3.76 -18.10
N GLN A 125 -2.69 -2.62 -17.42
CA GLN A 125 -3.81 -2.47 -16.49
C GLN A 125 -5.15 -2.71 -17.18
N ASN A 126 -5.37 -2.11 -18.35
CA ASN A 126 -6.61 -2.26 -19.12
C ASN A 126 -6.83 -3.72 -19.53
N ASP A 127 -5.77 -4.42 -19.90
CA ASP A 127 -5.82 -5.85 -20.20
C ASP A 127 -6.21 -6.68 -18.97
N LYS A 128 -5.66 -6.36 -17.78
CA LYS A 128 -6.07 -7.02 -16.52
C LYS A 128 -7.53 -6.73 -16.19
N VAL A 129 -8.00 -5.50 -16.37
CA VAL A 129 -9.42 -5.15 -16.21
C VAL A 129 -10.33 -5.94 -17.14
N LEU A 130 -9.89 -6.17 -18.39
CA LEU A 130 -10.63 -6.97 -19.35
C LEU A 130 -10.68 -8.45 -18.94
N VAL A 131 -9.54 -9.03 -18.61
CA VAL A 131 -9.39 -10.46 -18.30
C VAL A 131 -10.03 -10.83 -16.98
N ILE A 132 -9.75 -10.06 -15.93
CA ILE A 132 -10.22 -10.30 -14.55
C ILE A 132 -11.68 -9.88 -14.40
N GLY A 133 -12.10 -8.83 -15.11
CA GLY A 133 -13.50 -8.38 -15.11
C GLY A 133 -13.84 -7.37 -14.02
N GLU A 134 -12.86 -6.88 -13.25
CA GLU A 134 -13.04 -5.89 -12.19
C GLU A 134 -12.33 -4.57 -12.50
N ASN A 135 -12.72 -3.49 -11.79
CA ASN A 135 -11.96 -2.24 -11.76
C ASN A 135 -10.64 -2.49 -11.02
N ILE A 136 -9.53 -2.32 -11.73
CA ILE A 136 -8.17 -2.44 -11.18
C ILE A 136 -7.48 -1.11 -11.40
N LYS A 137 -6.87 -0.56 -10.32
CA LYS A 137 -6.21 0.74 -10.40
C LYS A 137 -5.00 0.80 -9.48
N VAL A 138 -3.86 1.26 -9.99
CA VAL A 138 -2.75 1.70 -9.14
C VAL A 138 -3.18 2.98 -8.44
N ARG A 139 -3.16 2.95 -7.11
CA ARG A 139 -3.64 4.07 -6.30
C ARG A 139 -2.53 5.02 -5.89
N ARG A 140 -1.44 4.46 -5.40
CA ARG A 140 -0.28 5.20 -4.88
C ARG A 140 0.95 4.31 -4.84
N PHE A 141 2.11 4.93 -4.85
CA PHE A 141 3.39 4.27 -4.66
C PHE A 141 4.39 5.22 -3.99
N ALA A 142 5.47 4.65 -3.46
CA ALA A 142 6.66 5.38 -3.07
C ALA A 142 7.90 4.55 -3.46
N ARG A 143 9.02 5.24 -3.70
CA ARG A 143 10.30 4.67 -4.11
C ARG A 143 11.42 5.29 -3.30
N TYR A 144 12.31 4.44 -2.79
CA TYR A 144 13.53 4.85 -2.08
C TYR A 144 14.75 4.30 -2.81
N ASP A 145 15.67 5.17 -3.20
CA ASP A 145 16.88 4.84 -3.95
C ASP A 145 18.17 5.13 -3.17
N THR A 146 18.03 5.46 -1.90
CA THR A 146 19.15 5.71 -0.98
C THR A 146 18.95 4.93 0.32
N GLY A 147 20.04 4.62 1.01
CA GLY A 147 20.00 3.86 2.25
C GLY A 147 19.63 2.39 2.05
N LEU A 148 19.33 1.71 3.14
CA LEU A 148 18.87 0.32 3.16
C LEU A 148 17.36 0.29 3.29
N SER A 149 16.68 -0.18 2.26
CA SER A 149 15.23 -0.35 2.25
C SER A 149 14.84 -1.74 2.78
N VAL A 150 13.97 -1.79 3.78
CA VAL A 150 13.47 -3.04 4.36
C VAL A 150 11.96 -3.12 4.15
N PRO A 151 11.50 -3.97 3.22
CA PRO A 151 10.08 -4.17 2.95
C PRO A 151 9.45 -5.14 3.93
N TYR A 152 8.17 -4.92 4.25
CA TYR A 152 7.33 -5.82 5.03
C TYR A 152 5.90 -5.83 4.49
N VAL A 153 5.37 -7.04 4.26
CA VAL A 153 3.99 -7.25 3.80
C VAL A 153 3.23 -8.07 4.84
N HIS A 154 2.17 -7.51 5.38
CA HIS A 154 1.36 -8.12 6.42
C HIS A 154 0.04 -8.65 5.88
N MET A 155 -0.39 -9.82 6.39
CA MET A 155 -1.68 -10.46 6.05
C MET A 155 -1.96 -10.52 4.55
N GLY A 156 -0.98 -10.99 3.77
CA GLY A 156 -1.15 -11.20 2.33
C GLY A 156 -1.43 -9.94 1.52
N GLY A 157 -0.88 -8.80 1.95
CA GLY A 157 -1.04 -7.53 1.27
C GLY A 157 -2.17 -6.65 1.80
N ARG A 158 -2.69 -6.94 3.00
CA ARG A 158 -3.60 -6.00 3.68
C ARG A 158 -2.86 -4.72 4.06
N ILE A 159 -1.66 -4.85 4.62
CA ILE A 159 -0.78 -3.74 4.97
C ILE A 159 0.59 -4.02 4.38
N ALA A 160 1.21 -3.01 3.81
CA ALA A 160 2.62 -3.01 3.46
C ALA A 160 3.32 -1.85 4.15
N VAL A 161 4.57 -2.09 4.53
CA VAL A 161 5.46 -1.07 5.08
C VAL A 161 6.81 -1.15 4.39
N LEU A 162 7.37 -0.01 4.07
CA LEU A 162 8.72 0.14 3.59
C LEU A 162 9.47 1.04 4.55
N VAL A 163 10.50 0.51 5.20
CA VAL A 163 11.39 1.24 6.12
C VAL A 163 12.68 1.57 5.41
N ASN A 164 13.20 2.78 5.59
CA ASN A 164 14.50 3.19 5.07
C ASN A 164 15.46 3.49 6.21
N LEU A 165 16.60 2.81 6.22
CA LEU A 165 17.66 2.93 7.22
C LEU A 165 18.93 3.49 6.58
N GLU A 166 19.57 4.43 7.25
CA GLU A 166 20.90 4.90 6.94
C GLU A 166 21.92 4.15 7.80
N THR A 167 22.78 3.38 7.15
CA THR A 167 23.85 2.60 7.78
C THR A 167 24.88 2.16 6.73
N GLU A 168 26.13 1.99 7.15
CA GLU A 168 27.15 1.37 6.33
C GLU A 168 27.31 -0.15 6.63
N SER A 169 26.59 -0.65 7.62
CA SER A 169 26.67 -2.04 8.02
C SER A 169 25.87 -2.95 7.10
N THR A 170 26.47 -4.06 6.72
CA THR A 170 25.83 -5.17 5.98
C THR A 170 25.43 -6.33 6.89
N ASP A 171 25.46 -6.15 8.21
CA ASP A 171 25.09 -7.16 9.18
C ASP A 171 23.61 -7.53 9.05
N ALA A 172 23.31 -8.82 9.10
CA ALA A 172 21.94 -9.32 9.01
C ALA A 172 21.02 -8.77 10.15
N ALA A 173 21.59 -8.38 11.30
CA ALA A 173 20.85 -7.76 12.39
C ALA A 173 20.20 -6.44 11.98
N VAL A 174 20.76 -5.70 11.01
CA VAL A 174 20.15 -4.46 10.50
C VAL A 174 18.85 -4.76 9.73
N ILE A 175 18.85 -5.82 8.92
CA ILE A 175 17.65 -6.25 8.19
C ILE A 175 16.56 -6.72 9.16
N GLU A 176 16.93 -7.48 10.19
CA GLU A 176 15.99 -7.92 11.22
C GLU A 176 15.44 -6.74 12.01
N LEU A 177 16.27 -5.76 12.38
CA LEU A 177 15.82 -4.51 12.98
C LEU A 177 14.83 -3.76 12.08
N GLY A 178 15.13 -3.64 10.78
CA GLY A 178 14.21 -3.01 9.83
C GLY A 178 12.85 -3.71 9.76
N LYS A 179 12.83 -5.05 9.79
CA LYS A 179 11.59 -5.84 9.87
C LYS A 179 10.85 -5.61 11.19
N ASP A 180 11.56 -5.52 12.30
CA ASP A 180 10.97 -5.25 13.60
C ASP A 180 10.29 -3.88 13.64
N ILE A 181 10.96 -2.85 13.11
CA ILE A 181 10.41 -1.50 12.95
C ILE A 181 9.18 -1.54 12.01
N ALA A 182 9.26 -2.26 10.90
CA ALA A 182 8.16 -2.37 9.96
C ALA A 182 6.93 -3.07 10.57
N MET A 183 7.14 -4.11 11.38
CA MET A 183 6.06 -4.76 12.15
C MET A 183 5.43 -3.82 13.18
N GLN A 184 6.24 -3.04 13.90
CA GLN A 184 5.78 -1.99 14.82
C GLN A 184 4.86 -1.00 14.09
N ILE A 185 5.30 -0.47 12.94
CA ILE A 185 4.54 0.48 12.12
C ILE A 185 3.25 -0.16 11.60
N ALA A 186 3.30 -1.40 11.14
CA ALA A 186 2.11 -2.10 10.66
C ALA A 186 1.06 -2.28 11.77
N ALA A 187 1.51 -2.58 13.00
CA ALA A 187 0.63 -2.85 14.13
C ALA A 187 0.03 -1.58 14.76
N LEU A 188 0.84 -0.53 14.97
CA LEU A 188 0.44 0.64 15.76
C LEU A 188 0.16 1.89 14.92
N ASN A 189 0.45 1.87 13.61
CA ASN A 189 0.19 2.98 12.68
C ASN A 189 0.58 4.37 13.26
N PRO A 190 1.85 4.60 13.62
CA PRO A 190 2.28 5.87 14.18
C PRO A 190 2.05 7.02 13.19
N THR A 191 1.63 8.17 13.71
CA THR A 191 1.36 9.36 12.89
C THR A 191 2.63 10.11 12.55
N TYR A 192 3.61 10.10 13.46
CA TYR A 192 4.89 10.78 13.35
C TYR A 192 6.03 9.80 13.56
N MET A 193 7.20 10.08 13.00
CA MET A 193 8.39 9.29 13.25
C MET A 193 8.97 9.60 14.63
N ASP A 194 9.15 10.89 14.94
CA ASP A 194 9.69 11.37 16.21
C ASP A 194 8.82 12.49 16.80
N LYS A 195 8.94 12.72 18.09
CA LYS A 195 8.28 13.84 18.79
C LYS A 195 8.69 15.22 18.25
N SER A 196 9.86 15.36 17.65
CA SER A 196 10.32 16.60 17.00
C SER A 196 9.54 16.92 15.71
N ASP A 197 8.87 15.95 15.11
CA ASP A 197 8.04 16.14 13.91
C ASP A 197 6.66 16.70 14.26
N VAL A 198 6.31 16.73 15.54
CA VAL A 198 5.02 17.26 16.01
C VAL A 198 5.11 18.76 16.16
N SER A 199 4.26 19.51 15.46
CA SER A 199 4.29 20.97 15.48
C SER A 199 4.02 21.55 16.88
N GLU A 200 4.69 22.65 17.22
CA GLU A 200 4.48 23.35 18.50
C GLU A 200 3.02 23.80 18.68
N GLU A 201 2.37 24.21 17.59
CA GLU A 201 0.96 24.60 17.59
C GLU A 201 0.05 23.43 17.99
N PHE A 202 0.30 22.24 17.44
CA PHE A 202 -0.44 21.03 17.80
C PHE A 202 -0.23 20.68 19.27
N ILE A 203 1.02 20.74 19.77
CA ILE A 203 1.35 20.48 21.19
C ILE A 203 0.68 21.50 22.09
N ALA A 204 0.67 22.79 21.73
CA ALA A 204 0.01 23.83 22.51
C ALA A 204 -1.49 23.60 22.60
N LYS A 205 -2.15 23.29 21.50
CA LYS A 205 -3.59 22.99 21.47
C LYS A 205 -3.94 21.74 22.28
N GLU A 206 -3.14 20.69 22.20
CA GLU A 206 -3.33 19.48 22.99
C GLU A 206 -3.15 19.73 24.48
N LYS A 207 -2.19 20.60 24.87
CA LYS A 207 -2.01 21.05 26.26
C LYS A 207 -3.24 21.79 26.77
N GLU A 208 -3.82 22.71 25.99
CA GLU A 208 -5.03 23.44 26.37
C GLU A 208 -6.22 22.51 26.62
N ILE A 209 -6.42 21.56 25.70
CA ILE A 209 -7.50 20.55 25.82
C ILE A 209 -7.31 19.71 27.09
N ARG A 210 -6.10 19.18 27.31
CA ARG A 210 -5.80 18.36 28.50
C ARG A 210 -5.86 19.17 29.80
N LEU A 211 -5.48 20.44 29.77
CA LEU A 211 -5.59 21.33 30.92
C LEU A 211 -7.06 21.58 31.29
N ALA A 212 -7.92 21.82 30.32
CA ALA A 212 -9.35 21.96 30.53
C ALA A 212 -9.95 20.67 31.13
N GLN A 213 -9.65 19.53 30.52
CA GLN A 213 -10.10 18.22 31.04
C GLN A 213 -9.59 17.93 32.47
N ALA A 214 -8.32 18.26 32.75
CA ALA A 214 -7.75 18.05 34.07
C ALA A 214 -8.37 18.94 35.15
N LYS A 215 -8.79 20.15 34.80
CA LYS A 215 -9.51 21.07 35.72
C LYS A 215 -10.95 20.65 36.00
N GLU A 216 -11.60 20.02 35.04
CA GLU A 216 -12.97 19.50 35.19
C GLU A 216 -13.01 18.16 35.95
N ASP A 217 -11.90 17.43 36.04
CA ASP A 217 -11.85 16.16 36.78
C ASP A 217 -11.98 16.39 38.29
N PRO A 218 -13.01 15.87 38.97
CA PRO A 218 -13.23 16.02 40.40
C PRO A 218 -12.03 15.54 41.27
N LYS A 219 -11.23 14.60 40.74
CA LYS A 219 -9.99 14.10 41.42
C LYS A 219 -8.91 15.17 41.48
N ASN A 220 -9.01 16.23 40.69
CA ASN A 220 -8.04 17.30 40.63
C ASN A 220 -8.52 18.60 41.32
N ALA A 221 -9.79 18.68 41.72
CA ALA A 221 -10.44 19.89 42.24
C ALA A 221 -9.72 20.55 43.44
N LYS A 222 -8.91 19.80 44.17
CA LYS A 222 -8.14 20.32 45.32
C LYS A 222 -6.63 20.41 45.06
N LYS A 223 -6.18 20.14 43.81
CA LYS A 223 -4.75 20.15 43.48
C LYS A 223 -4.30 21.56 43.08
N PRO A 224 -3.10 22.02 43.49
CA PRO A 224 -2.52 23.25 43.00
C PRO A 224 -2.28 23.20 41.48
N ASP A 225 -2.35 24.35 40.82
CA ASP A 225 -2.17 24.47 39.34
C ASP A 225 -0.83 23.85 38.89
N ALA A 226 0.25 24.02 39.67
CA ALA A 226 1.56 23.42 39.34
C ALA A 226 1.52 21.86 39.31
N ILE A 227 0.62 21.23 40.07
CA ILE A 227 0.44 19.77 40.04
C ILE A 227 -0.41 19.39 38.83
N ILE A 228 -1.42 20.19 38.51
CA ILE A 228 -2.25 19.99 37.28
C ILE A 228 -1.38 20.10 36.05
N GLU A 229 -0.50 21.10 35.94
CA GLU A 229 0.44 21.22 34.84
C GLU A 229 1.37 20.00 34.69
N LYS A 230 1.89 19.44 35.79
CA LYS A 230 2.68 18.22 35.77
C LYS A 230 1.87 17.03 35.26
N ILE A 231 0.61 16.90 35.64
CA ILE A 231 -0.30 15.86 35.15
C ILE A 231 -0.51 16.01 33.65
N VAL A 232 -0.73 17.23 33.16
CA VAL A 232 -0.89 17.55 31.75
C VAL A 232 0.39 17.20 30.96
N MET A 233 1.54 17.61 31.45
CA MET A 233 2.84 17.28 30.81
C MET A 233 3.09 15.76 30.77
N GLY A 234 2.75 15.04 31.83
CA GLY A 234 2.79 13.58 31.86
C GLY A 234 1.82 12.95 30.86
N GLY A 235 0.64 13.58 30.65
CA GLY A 235 -0.33 13.20 29.63
C GLY A 235 0.19 13.41 28.20
N ILE A 236 0.89 14.51 27.96
CA ILE A 236 1.56 14.78 26.66
C ILE A 236 2.65 13.75 26.39
N GLY A 237 3.46 13.40 27.40
CA GLY A 237 4.47 12.36 27.27
C GLY A 237 3.88 10.98 26.94
N LYS A 238 2.71 10.64 27.49
CA LYS A 238 1.98 9.42 27.10
C LYS A 238 1.47 9.49 25.67
N TYR A 239 0.98 10.65 25.28
CA TYR A 239 0.46 10.86 23.94
C TYR A 239 1.56 10.69 22.87
N PHE A 240 2.76 11.21 23.11
CA PHE A 240 3.90 10.95 22.22
C PHE A 240 4.21 9.45 22.09
N LYS A 241 4.07 8.68 23.15
CA LYS A 241 4.22 7.20 23.10
C LYS A 241 3.14 6.50 22.29
N GLU A 242 2.02 7.16 22.00
CA GLU A 242 0.96 6.62 21.16
C GLU A 242 1.18 6.98 19.69
N ILE A 243 1.53 8.24 19.39
CA ILE A 243 1.55 8.77 18.04
C ILE A 243 2.93 8.83 17.38
N CYS A 244 4.03 8.79 18.14
CA CYS A 244 5.40 8.92 17.62
C CYS A 244 6.14 7.58 17.67
N LEU A 245 6.53 7.06 16.51
CA LEU A 245 7.15 5.74 16.36
C LEU A 245 8.33 5.52 17.33
N LEU A 246 9.29 6.44 17.37
CA LEU A 246 10.51 6.29 18.16
C LEU A 246 10.23 6.27 19.68
N GLN A 247 9.16 6.93 20.14
CA GLN A 247 8.74 6.96 21.52
C GLN A 247 7.79 5.82 21.90
N GLN A 248 7.25 5.08 20.94
CA GLN A 248 6.38 3.93 21.24
C GLN A 248 7.13 2.84 22.01
N PRO A 249 6.48 2.16 22.96
CA PRO A 249 6.98 0.89 23.49
C PRO A 249 7.13 -0.12 22.34
N PHE A 250 8.25 -0.84 22.32
CA PHE A 250 8.52 -1.82 21.27
C PHE A 250 7.59 -3.04 21.40
N VAL A 251 6.94 -3.44 20.32
CA VAL A 251 5.89 -4.50 20.33
C VAL A 251 6.39 -5.86 20.82
N LYS A 252 7.69 -6.15 20.73
CA LYS A 252 8.28 -7.40 21.22
C LYS A 252 8.82 -7.30 22.66
N ASP A 253 9.09 -6.08 23.16
CA ASP A 253 9.52 -5.80 24.52
C ASP A 253 9.04 -4.40 24.95
N ASP A 254 7.92 -4.34 25.66
CA ASP A 254 7.25 -3.10 26.08
C ASP A 254 8.03 -2.27 27.12
N LYS A 255 9.16 -2.81 27.62
CA LYS A 255 10.04 -2.11 28.57
C LYS A 255 11.00 -1.15 27.90
N VAL A 256 11.24 -1.31 26.60
CA VAL A 256 12.13 -0.45 25.82
C VAL A 256 11.32 0.32 24.75
N SER A 257 11.79 1.53 24.40
CA SER A 257 11.22 2.25 23.26
C SER A 257 11.79 1.72 21.93
N VAL A 258 11.14 2.04 20.82
CA VAL A 258 11.68 1.75 19.48
C VAL A 258 13.05 2.42 19.31
N GLU A 259 13.22 3.66 19.79
CA GLU A 259 14.49 4.39 19.78
C GLU A 259 15.57 3.63 20.55
N ASP A 260 15.28 3.16 21.78
CA ASP A 260 16.22 2.37 22.60
C ASP A 260 16.57 1.04 21.92
N HIS A 261 15.61 0.39 21.27
CA HIS A 261 15.85 -0.85 20.54
C HIS A 261 16.82 -0.62 19.35
N ILE A 262 16.61 0.45 18.56
CA ILE A 262 17.53 0.83 17.47
C ILE A 262 18.94 1.07 18.03
N ALA A 263 19.05 1.84 19.13
CA ALA A 263 20.34 2.14 19.77
C ALA A 263 21.04 0.88 20.31
N ALA A 264 20.27 -0.07 20.87
CA ALA A 264 20.81 -1.33 21.36
C ALA A 264 21.39 -2.20 20.23
N VAL A 265 20.69 -2.32 19.11
CA VAL A 265 21.19 -3.07 17.93
C VAL A 265 22.40 -2.38 17.33
N ALA A 266 22.39 -1.06 17.16
CA ALA A 266 23.52 -0.27 16.66
C ALA A 266 24.77 -0.50 17.53
N LYS A 267 24.62 -0.48 18.84
CA LYS A 267 25.70 -0.76 19.79
C LYS A 267 26.21 -2.21 19.69
N GLN A 268 25.31 -3.16 19.54
CA GLN A 268 25.65 -4.58 19.45
C GLN A 268 26.53 -4.88 18.23
N ILE A 269 26.21 -4.27 17.06
CA ILE A 269 26.96 -4.50 15.82
C ILE A 269 28.13 -3.51 15.66
N GLY A 270 28.26 -2.52 16.53
CA GLY A 270 29.33 -1.50 16.47
C GLY A 270 29.23 -0.54 15.28
N ALA A 271 28.02 -0.31 14.77
CA ALA A 271 27.77 0.56 13.63
C ALA A 271 26.64 1.57 13.90
N SER A 272 26.66 2.70 13.20
CA SER A 272 25.55 3.65 13.25
C SER A 272 24.34 3.11 12.45
N ILE A 273 23.15 3.23 13.03
CA ILE A 273 21.89 2.97 12.35
C ILE A 273 20.96 4.14 12.63
N LYS A 274 20.41 4.73 11.57
CA LYS A 274 19.43 5.79 11.68
C LYS A 274 18.18 5.43 10.86
N LEU A 275 17.02 5.53 11.47
CA LEU A 275 15.75 5.49 10.73
C LEU A 275 15.59 6.82 9.99
N VAL A 276 15.55 6.77 8.67
CA VAL A 276 15.43 7.98 7.81
C VAL A 276 13.98 8.32 7.57
N CYS A 277 13.21 7.34 7.10
CA CYS A 277 11.79 7.48 6.83
C CYS A 277 11.12 6.11 6.73
N TYR A 278 9.81 6.12 6.64
CA TYR A 278 9.02 4.94 6.31
C TYR A 278 7.77 5.34 5.52
N THR A 279 7.24 4.41 4.77
CA THR A 279 5.90 4.51 4.17
C THR A 279 5.08 3.29 4.58
N ARG A 280 3.82 3.52 4.98
CA ARG A 280 2.82 2.50 5.27
C ARG A 280 1.63 2.70 4.37
N PHE A 281 1.20 1.63 3.70
CA PHE A 281 -0.07 1.58 2.99
C PHE A 281 -0.94 0.46 3.56
N GLU A 282 -2.20 0.78 3.83
CA GLU A 282 -3.25 -0.20 4.07
C GLU A 282 -4.20 -0.18 2.87
N LYS A 283 -4.48 -1.35 2.33
CA LYS A 283 -5.35 -1.47 1.15
C LYS A 283 -6.71 -0.85 1.42
N GLY A 284 -7.18 0.00 0.53
CA GLY A 284 -8.49 0.63 0.62
C GLY A 284 -8.64 1.66 1.74
N GLU A 285 -7.55 2.08 2.39
CA GLU A 285 -7.59 3.09 3.46
C GLU A 285 -8.25 4.38 2.97
N GLY A 286 -9.31 4.84 3.68
CA GLY A 286 -10.06 6.05 3.33
C GLY A 286 -10.99 5.92 2.11
N ILE A 287 -11.12 4.73 1.50
CA ILE A 287 -12.13 4.46 0.48
C ILE A 287 -13.39 3.94 1.18
N GLU A 288 -14.55 4.53 0.89
CA GLU A 288 -15.82 3.99 1.35
C GLU A 288 -16.01 2.57 0.82
N LYS A 289 -16.24 1.63 1.73
CA LYS A 289 -16.55 0.26 1.34
C LYS A 289 -18.00 0.18 0.91
N ARG A 290 -18.26 -0.58 -0.15
CA ARG A 290 -19.62 -0.94 -0.53
C ARG A 290 -20.27 -1.67 0.64
N GLN A 291 -21.36 -1.13 1.15
CA GLN A 291 -22.22 -1.86 2.09
C GLN A 291 -23.06 -2.82 1.25
N ASP A 292 -22.62 -4.05 1.14
CA ASP A 292 -23.43 -5.11 0.53
C ASP A 292 -24.49 -5.50 1.56
N ASP A 293 -25.69 -4.92 1.42
CA ASP A 293 -26.87 -5.40 2.14
C ASP A 293 -27.41 -6.64 1.40
N LEU A 294 -26.93 -7.81 1.85
CA LEU A 294 -27.34 -9.11 1.29
C LEU A 294 -28.86 -9.27 1.27
N ALA A 295 -29.57 -8.66 2.24
CA ALA A 295 -31.02 -8.70 2.33
C ALA A 295 -31.67 -7.88 1.21
N GLU A 296 -31.12 -6.72 0.85
CA GLU A 296 -31.60 -5.94 -0.29
C GLU A 296 -31.27 -6.59 -1.64
N GLU A 297 -30.11 -7.24 -1.79
CA GLU A 297 -29.76 -7.94 -3.02
C GLU A 297 -30.67 -9.17 -3.23
N VAL A 298 -30.90 -9.95 -2.20
CA VAL A 298 -31.87 -11.08 -2.25
C VAL A 298 -33.28 -10.59 -2.54
N ALA A 299 -33.70 -9.47 -1.95
CA ALA A 299 -35.04 -8.89 -2.22
C ALA A 299 -35.19 -8.38 -3.66
N LYS A 300 -34.10 -7.97 -4.32
CA LYS A 300 -34.09 -7.58 -5.76
C LYS A 300 -34.09 -8.77 -6.71
N LEU A 301 -33.57 -9.92 -6.27
CA LEU A 301 -33.53 -11.16 -7.07
C LEU A 301 -34.83 -11.99 -7.00
N VAL A 302 -35.68 -11.75 -5.99
CA VAL A 302 -36.95 -12.45 -5.76
C VAL A 302 -38.16 -11.68 -6.36
N LYS A 303 -37.92 -10.48 -6.92
CA LYS A 303 -38.91 -9.72 -7.71
C LYS A 303 -38.69 -9.96 -9.21
#